data_66ad9519f52373a12fc17bb3471062e5
#
_entry.id   66ad9519f52373a12fc17bb3471062e5
#
_cell.length_a   1.000
_cell.length_b   1.000
_cell.length_c   1.000
_cell.angle_alpha   90.00
_cell.angle_beta   90.00
_cell.angle_gamma   90.00
#
_symmetry.space_group_name_H-M   'P 1'
#
loop_
_entity.id
_entity.type
_entity.pdbx_description
1 polymer ?
#
loop_
_entity_poly.entity_id
_entity_poly.type
_entity_poly.pdbx_seq_one_letter_code
_entity_poly.pdbx_strand_id
1 'polypeptide(L)'
;MPARRPSSTPDPAGERHTVTLGPGQTTATLYRAAAAAGRLLVLAHGAGAGQHHPFMTAMGSRLAARGIDVVTFDFLYMHARRKVPDRAPALESCFGGVIDWATAREEFSGHRLLIGGKSMGGRMATHLAAAGFVARGGTGPHLAAVLALGYPLHPPGKPEQPRTAHLPAIRTPLLVVQGSRDTFGTPDELRPVIAGMPGPVTLHVVNGGDHSFAVARTPRDGVLDTVAGVIAGWVDSSNV
;
A
#
# COMPACT_ATOMS: atom_id res chain seq x y z
N MET A 1 7.10 -33.19 -17.28
CA MET A 1 8.09 -32.66 -16.32
C MET A 1 7.91 -31.13 -16.25
N PRO A 2 7.49 -30.52 -15.13
CA PRO A 2 7.40 -29.08 -15.04
C PRO A 2 8.81 -28.48 -15.00
N ALA A 3 9.05 -27.47 -15.83
CA ALA A 3 10.32 -26.76 -15.92
C ALA A 3 10.65 -26.12 -14.55
N ARG A 4 11.84 -26.43 -14.00
CA ARG A 4 12.39 -25.77 -12.82
C ARG A 4 12.56 -24.29 -13.15
N ARG A 5 11.88 -23.42 -12.38
CA ARG A 5 12.19 -21.98 -12.37
C ARG A 5 13.65 -21.77 -11.98
N PRO A 6 14.40 -20.89 -12.65
CA PRO A 6 15.74 -20.53 -12.21
C PRO A 6 15.63 -19.87 -10.82
N SER A 7 16.40 -20.36 -9.85
CA SER A 7 16.57 -19.76 -8.53
C SER A 7 17.44 -18.50 -8.64
N SER A 8 16.86 -17.40 -9.09
CA SER A 8 17.51 -16.11 -8.97
C SER A 8 17.21 -15.55 -7.59
N THR A 9 18.24 -15.26 -6.82
CA THR A 9 18.13 -14.45 -5.59
C THR A 9 17.35 -13.17 -5.95
N PRO A 10 16.27 -12.80 -5.22
CA PRO A 10 15.51 -11.61 -5.54
C PRO A 10 16.40 -10.38 -5.57
N ASP A 11 16.31 -9.58 -6.64
CA ASP A 11 17.02 -8.31 -6.73
C ASP A 11 16.45 -7.35 -5.68
N PRO A 12 17.23 -6.88 -4.70
CA PRO A 12 16.74 -5.92 -3.69
C PRO A 12 16.30 -4.59 -4.31
N ALA A 13 16.74 -4.25 -5.53
CA ALA A 13 16.31 -3.07 -6.27
C ALA A 13 14.96 -3.26 -6.97
N GLY A 14 14.47 -4.50 -7.10
CA GLY A 14 13.25 -4.85 -7.81
C GLY A 14 13.35 -4.75 -9.34
N GLU A 15 12.43 -5.41 -10.03
CA GLU A 15 12.33 -5.44 -11.49
C GLU A 15 11.43 -4.32 -12.00
N ARG A 16 11.94 -3.48 -12.91
CA ARG A 16 11.20 -2.33 -13.47
C ARG A 16 10.36 -2.72 -14.67
N HIS A 17 9.15 -2.17 -14.72
CA HIS A 17 8.20 -2.34 -15.81
C HIS A 17 7.62 -1.00 -16.25
N THR A 18 7.31 -0.88 -17.55
CA THR A 18 6.42 0.18 -18.05
C THR A 18 4.99 -0.35 -18.05
N VAL A 19 4.07 0.44 -17.50
CA VAL A 19 2.65 0.09 -17.41
C VAL A 19 1.85 1.06 -18.26
N THR A 20 1.19 0.54 -19.29
CA THR A 20 0.28 1.33 -20.14
C THR A 20 -1.10 1.36 -19.48
N LEU A 21 -1.60 2.57 -19.26
CA LEU A 21 -2.91 2.87 -18.70
C LEU A 21 -3.75 3.58 -19.77
N GLY A 22 -5.07 3.59 -19.62
CA GLY A 22 -5.94 4.31 -20.56
C GLY A 22 -5.53 5.76 -20.79
N PRO A 23 -5.24 6.55 -19.72
CA PRO A 23 -4.87 7.96 -19.85
C PRO A 23 -3.36 8.21 -20.10
N GLY A 24 -2.51 7.17 -20.19
CA GLY A 24 -1.06 7.35 -20.37
C GLY A 24 -0.22 6.17 -19.93
N GLN A 25 1.05 6.43 -19.62
CA GLN A 25 1.98 5.42 -19.14
C GLN A 25 2.55 5.80 -17.78
N THR A 26 2.88 4.79 -16.98
CA THR A 26 3.64 4.94 -15.75
C THR A 26 4.70 3.84 -15.64
N THR A 27 5.51 3.91 -14.59
CA THR A 27 6.46 2.86 -14.25
C THR A 27 6.04 2.16 -12.97
N ALA A 28 6.29 0.85 -12.93
CA ALA A 28 6.14 0.03 -11.74
C ALA A 28 7.45 -0.70 -11.44
N THR A 29 7.67 -1.02 -10.17
CA THR A 29 8.78 -1.86 -9.71
C THR A 29 8.20 -3.06 -8.96
N LEU A 30 8.59 -4.26 -9.40
CA LEU A 30 8.18 -5.51 -8.82
C LEU A 30 9.30 -6.06 -7.92
N TYR A 31 8.98 -6.24 -6.65
CA TYR A 31 9.81 -6.93 -5.66
C TYR A 31 9.25 -8.34 -5.46
N ARG A 32 9.98 -9.34 -5.94
CA ARG A 32 9.52 -10.73 -5.88
C ARG A 32 9.84 -11.36 -4.53
N ALA A 33 8.88 -12.07 -3.98
CA ALA A 33 9.09 -12.90 -2.82
C ALA A 33 9.99 -14.10 -3.15
N ALA A 34 10.99 -14.35 -2.32
CA ALA A 34 11.89 -15.50 -2.49
C ALA A 34 11.14 -16.83 -2.32
N ALA A 35 10.15 -16.87 -1.42
CA ALA A 35 9.22 -17.97 -1.24
C ALA A 35 7.81 -17.37 -1.31
N ALA A 36 7.20 -17.41 -2.48
CA ALA A 36 5.89 -16.79 -2.71
C ALA A 36 4.80 -17.49 -1.88
N ALA A 37 4.14 -16.72 -1.01
CA ALA A 37 3.01 -17.19 -0.21
C ALA A 37 1.65 -17.00 -0.91
N GLY A 38 1.65 -16.74 -2.23
CA GLY A 38 0.44 -16.50 -3.01
C GLY A 38 -0.26 -15.18 -2.66
N ARG A 39 0.53 -14.14 -2.35
CA ARG A 39 0.05 -12.80 -1.98
C ARG A 39 0.71 -11.73 -2.83
N LEU A 40 -0.10 -10.85 -3.40
CA LEU A 40 0.33 -9.71 -4.21
C LEU A 40 -0.12 -8.42 -3.54
N LEU A 41 0.81 -7.57 -3.16
CA LEU A 41 0.53 -6.22 -2.66
C LEU A 41 0.86 -5.17 -3.72
N VAL A 42 -0.13 -4.38 -4.13
CA VAL A 42 0.11 -3.16 -4.91
C VAL A 42 0.17 -1.98 -3.95
N LEU A 43 1.37 -1.38 -3.82
CA LEU A 43 1.70 -0.38 -2.80
C LEU A 43 1.96 0.99 -3.41
N ALA A 44 1.08 1.95 -3.13
CA ALA A 44 1.13 3.31 -3.65
C ALA A 44 1.96 4.26 -2.76
N HIS A 45 2.68 5.18 -3.39
CA HIS A 45 3.48 6.19 -2.70
C HIS A 45 2.66 7.36 -2.13
N GLY A 46 3.24 8.13 -1.22
CA GLY A 46 2.69 9.37 -0.67
C GLY A 46 2.83 10.57 -1.61
N ALA A 47 2.18 11.68 -1.29
CA ALA A 47 2.35 12.93 -2.01
C ALA A 47 3.81 13.42 -1.93
N GLY A 48 4.34 13.89 -3.06
CA GLY A 48 5.69 14.46 -3.14
C GLY A 48 6.85 13.46 -3.11
N ALA A 49 6.57 12.15 -3.06
CA ALA A 49 7.59 11.11 -3.01
C ALA A 49 7.17 9.93 -3.90
N GLY A 50 7.91 9.66 -4.98
CA GLY A 50 7.63 8.57 -5.92
C GLY A 50 7.97 7.18 -5.40
N GLN A 51 7.79 6.18 -6.24
CA GLN A 51 8.05 4.77 -5.91
C GLN A 51 9.51 4.50 -5.51
N HIS A 52 10.45 5.33 -5.93
CA HIS A 52 11.88 5.20 -5.60
C HIS A 52 12.29 5.92 -4.30
N HIS A 53 11.34 6.51 -3.58
CA HIS A 53 11.63 7.08 -2.26
C HIS A 53 12.13 5.98 -1.31
N PRO A 54 13.14 6.24 -0.44
CA PRO A 54 13.73 5.23 0.44
C PRO A 54 12.72 4.44 1.29
N PHE A 55 11.61 5.05 1.70
CA PHE A 55 10.53 4.35 2.39
C PHE A 55 9.88 3.27 1.50
N MET A 56 9.58 3.61 0.24
CA MET A 56 8.87 2.70 -0.67
C MET A 56 9.76 1.52 -1.07
N THR A 57 11.03 1.79 -1.41
CA THR A 57 12.00 0.74 -1.75
C THR A 57 12.27 -0.17 -0.55
N ALA A 58 12.42 0.41 0.65
CA ALA A 58 12.61 -0.35 1.88
C ALA A 58 11.41 -1.25 2.21
N MET A 59 10.18 -0.75 2.06
CA MET A 59 8.97 -1.55 2.31
C MET A 59 8.80 -2.63 1.25
N GLY A 60 9.05 -2.32 -0.03
CA GLY A 60 8.99 -3.30 -1.12
C GLY A 60 9.90 -4.50 -0.86
N SER A 61 11.20 -4.25 -0.62
CA SER A 61 12.16 -5.33 -0.37
C SER A 61 11.91 -6.08 0.93
N ARG A 62 11.54 -5.40 2.03
CA ARG A 62 11.29 -6.06 3.32
C ARG A 62 10.05 -6.95 3.32
N LEU A 63 8.99 -6.54 2.61
CA LEU A 63 7.79 -7.35 2.48
C LEU A 63 8.01 -8.53 1.53
N ALA A 64 8.78 -8.33 0.44
CA ALA A 64 9.18 -9.41 -0.45
C ALA A 64 10.02 -10.46 0.29
N ALA A 65 10.95 -10.05 1.16
CA ALA A 65 11.71 -10.96 2.02
C ALA A 65 10.83 -11.75 3.01
N ARG A 66 9.59 -11.31 3.23
CA ARG A 66 8.60 -11.95 4.11
C ARG A 66 7.49 -12.71 3.35
N GLY A 67 7.69 -13.00 2.07
CA GLY A 67 6.80 -13.85 1.29
C GLY A 67 5.66 -13.13 0.57
N ILE A 68 5.66 -11.80 0.52
CA ILE A 68 4.65 -11.00 -0.17
C ILE A 68 5.26 -10.40 -1.43
N ASP A 69 4.77 -10.75 -2.62
CA ASP A 69 5.13 -10.05 -3.84
C ASP A 69 4.63 -8.61 -3.79
N VAL A 70 5.49 -7.63 -4.08
CA VAL A 70 5.12 -6.21 -3.97
C VAL A 70 5.33 -5.50 -5.30
N VAL A 71 4.30 -4.81 -5.76
CA VAL A 71 4.37 -3.87 -6.88
C VAL A 71 4.28 -2.46 -6.32
N THR A 72 5.32 -1.65 -6.50
CA THR A 72 5.24 -0.20 -6.32
C THR A 72 5.14 0.49 -7.68
N PHE A 73 4.61 1.71 -7.72
CA PHE A 73 4.44 2.44 -8.97
C PHE A 73 4.45 3.95 -8.74
N ASP A 74 4.66 4.72 -9.81
CA ASP A 74 4.45 6.16 -9.78
C ASP A 74 3.03 6.51 -10.23
N PHE A 75 2.34 7.40 -9.49
CA PHE A 75 1.14 8.04 -10.03
C PHE A 75 1.50 8.86 -11.26
N LEU A 76 0.56 9.06 -12.20
CA LEU A 76 0.81 9.73 -13.48
C LEU A 76 1.45 11.12 -13.32
N TYR A 77 1.03 11.89 -12.30
CA TYR A 77 1.63 13.20 -12.03
C TYR A 77 3.12 13.10 -11.68
N MET A 78 3.50 12.06 -10.91
CA MET A 78 4.88 11.82 -10.49
C MET A 78 5.71 11.32 -11.68
N HIS A 79 5.19 10.39 -12.46
CA HIS A 79 5.82 9.94 -13.71
C HIS A 79 6.06 11.11 -14.68
N ALA A 80 5.11 12.03 -14.78
CA ALA A 80 5.24 13.27 -15.55
C ALA A 80 6.09 14.36 -14.85
N ARG A 81 6.78 14.03 -13.74
CA ARG A 81 7.63 14.93 -12.96
C ARG A 81 6.91 16.19 -12.44
N ARG A 82 5.59 16.13 -12.26
CA ARG A 82 4.83 17.19 -11.64
C ARG A 82 4.91 17.08 -10.11
N LYS A 83 4.96 18.22 -9.42
CA LYS A 83 5.08 18.28 -7.94
C LYS A 83 3.74 18.17 -7.25
N VAL A 84 2.68 18.63 -7.90
CA VAL A 84 1.32 18.67 -7.32
C VAL A 84 0.58 17.40 -7.72
N PRO A 85 0.06 16.63 -6.74
CA PRO A 85 -0.74 15.46 -7.03
C PRO A 85 -1.99 15.79 -7.86
N ASP A 86 -2.39 14.84 -8.68
CA ASP A 86 -3.69 14.88 -9.36
C ASP A 86 -4.84 14.81 -8.34
N ARG A 87 -6.05 15.15 -8.79
CA ARG A 87 -7.27 14.96 -7.98
C ARG A 87 -7.56 13.48 -7.77
N ALA A 88 -8.28 13.14 -6.71
CA ALA A 88 -8.56 11.77 -6.30
C ALA A 88 -9.05 10.85 -7.44
N PRO A 89 -10.00 11.23 -8.31
CA PRO A 89 -10.44 10.35 -9.39
C PRO A 89 -9.32 9.91 -10.35
N ALA A 90 -8.37 10.81 -10.65
CA ALA A 90 -7.25 10.48 -11.53
C ALA A 90 -6.22 9.57 -10.81
N LEU A 91 -5.99 9.79 -9.51
CA LEU A 91 -5.14 8.92 -8.69
C LEU A 91 -5.76 7.51 -8.56
N GLU A 92 -7.06 7.43 -8.30
CA GLU A 92 -7.80 6.17 -8.21
C GLU A 92 -7.78 5.41 -9.53
N SER A 93 -8.01 6.09 -10.66
CA SER A 93 -7.95 5.49 -11.99
C SER A 93 -6.56 4.95 -12.31
N CYS A 94 -5.50 5.72 -11.99
CA CYS A 94 -4.12 5.26 -12.16
C CYS A 94 -3.84 4.03 -11.29
N PHE A 95 -4.22 4.05 -10.02
CA PHE A 95 -4.00 2.94 -9.10
C PHE A 95 -4.75 1.68 -9.56
N GLY A 96 -6.05 1.82 -9.90
CA GLY A 96 -6.86 0.73 -10.43
C GLY A 96 -6.24 0.10 -11.69
N GLY A 97 -5.77 0.93 -12.61
CA GLY A 97 -5.09 0.43 -13.83
C GLY A 97 -3.78 -0.32 -13.53
N VAL A 98 -3.00 0.09 -12.53
CA VAL A 98 -1.82 -0.67 -12.11
C VAL A 98 -2.20 -1.99 -11.45
N ILE A 99 -3.28 -2.02 -10.66
CA ILE A 99 -3.79 -3.26 -10.08
C ILE A 99 -4.23 -4.21 -11.20
N ASP A 100 -4.98 -3.71 -12.19
CA ASP A 100 -5.41 -4.50 -13.35
C ASP A 100 -4.21 -5.09 -14.11
N TRP A 101 -3.17 -4.27 -14.35
CA TRP A 101 -1.94 -4.71 -14.99
C TRP A 101 -1.23 -5.80 -14.18
N ALA A 102 -1.12 -5.63 -12.86
CA ALA A 102 -0.44 -6.58 -12.00
C ALA A 102 -1.20 -7.92 -11.91
N THR A 103 -2.51 -7.87 -11.73
CA THR A 103 -3.35 -9.08 -11.59
C THR A 103 -3.55 -9.85 -12.89
N ALA A 104 -3.36 -9.20 -14.05
CA ALA A 104 -3.40 -9.86 -15.35
C ALA A 104 -2.13 -10.67 -15.67
N ARG A 105 -1.08 -10.59 -14.86
CA ARG A 105 0.17 -11.32 -15.07
C ARG A 105 0.03 -12.76 -14.60
N GLU A 106 0.43 -13.70 -15.45
CA GLU A 106 0.30 -15.15 -15.20
C GLU A 106 0.97 -15.59 -13.90
N GLU A 107 2.12 -14.98 -13.58
CA GLU A 107 2.87 -15.28 -12.36
C GLU A 107 2.13 -14.96 -11.06
N PHE A 108 1.10 -14.12 -11.10
CA PHE A 108 0.25 -13.78 -9.95
C PHE A 108 -1.13 -14.42 -10.02
N SER A 109 -1.33 -15.35 -10.97
CA SER A 109 -2.56 -16.13 -11.04
C SER A 109 -2.81 -16.87 -9.72
N GLY A 110 -4.00 -16.71 -9.15
CA GLY A 110 -4.37 -17.29 -7.85
C GLY A 110 -3.81 -16.59 -6.61
N HIS A 111 -3.05 -15.51 -6.78
CA HIS A 111 -2.60 -14.71 -5.63
C HIS A 111 -3.76 -13.93 -5.00
N ARG A 112 -3.76 -13.84 -3.68
CA ARG A 112 -4.64 -12.93 -2.94
C ARG A 112 -4.17 -11.50 -3.15
N LEU A 113 -5.08 -10.62 -3.57
CA LEU A 113 -4.77 -9.21 -3.83
C LEU A 113 -4.85 -8.39 -2.54
N LEU A 114 -3.77 -7.72 -2.23
CA LEU A 114 -3.71 -6.67 -1.22
C LEU A 114 -3.42 -5.34 -1.92
N ILE A 115 -4.03 -4.27 -1.45
CA ILE A 115 -3.69 -2.91 -1.89
C ILE A 115 -3.34 -2.05 -0.69
N GLY A 116 -2.49 -1.07 -0.90
CA GLY A 116 -2.12 -0.19 0.21
C GLY A 116 -1.26 0.97 -0.22
N GLY A 117 -0.79 1.72 0.75
CA GLY A 117 0.13 2.81 0.44
C GLY A 117 0.52 3.66 1.64
N LYS A 118 1.51 4.51 1.38
CA LYS A 118 1.96 5.52 2.33
C LYS A 118 1.12 6.78 2.18
N SER A 119 0.58 7.30 3.30
CA SER A 119 -0.09 8.59 3.34
C SER A 119 -1.19 8.72 2.27
N MET A 120 -1.05 9.61 1.29
CA MET A 120 -1.95 9.76 0.15
C MET A 120 -2.24 8.41 -0.55
N GLY A 121 -1.21 7.58 -0.76
CA GLY A 121 -1.38 6.27 -1.40
C GLY A 121 -2.28 5.34 -0.57
N GLY A 122 -2.11 5.30 0.76
CA GLY A 122 -2.99 4.54 1.65
C GLY A 122 -4.42 5.06 1.63
N ARG A 123 -4.62 6.38 1.58
CA ARG A 123 -5.95 6.96 1.41
C ARG A 123 -6.59 6.57 0.07
N MET A 124 -5.83 6.57 -1.02
CA MET A 124 -6.37 6.12 -2.33
C MET A 124 -6.72 4.63 -2.31
N ALA A 125 -5.95 3.79 -1.62
CA ALA A 125 -6.30 2.39 -1.42
C ALA A 125 -7.63 2.23 -0.66
N THR A 126 -7.86 3.04 0.39
CA THR A 126 -9.14 3.04 1.12
C THR A 126 -10.31 3.56 0.27
N HIS A 127 -10.10 4.51 -0.64
CA HIS A 127 -11.12 4.96 -1.60
C HIS A 127 -11.52 3.82 -2.55
N LEU A 128 -10.55 3.10 -3.13
CA LEU A 128 -10.82 1.94 -4.00
C LEU A 128 -11.60 0.85 -3.25
N ALA A 129 -11.20 0.54 -2.02
CA ALA A 129 -11.91 -0.45 -1.20
C ALA A 129 -13.36 -0.01 -0.88
N ALA A 130 -13.56 1.26 -0.55
CA ALA A 130 -14.88 1.83 -0.29
C ALA A 130 -15.79 1.82 -1.52
N ALA A 131 -15.23 1.98 -2.71
CA ALA A 131 -15.94 1.88 -3.99
C ALA A 131 -16.21 0.43 -4.43
N GLY A 132 -15.81 -0.58 -3.64
CA GLY A 132 -15.98 -1.99 -4.02
C GLY A 132 -15.14 -2.38 -5.24
N PHE A 133 -13.89 -1.89 -5.30
CA PHE A 133 -13.01 -2.15 -6.43
C PHE A 133 -12.88 -3.64 -6.73
N VAL A 134 -13.09 -4.00 -7.98
CA VAL A 134 -12.85 -5.33 -8.54
C VAL A 134 -11.88 -5.16 -9.71
N ALA A 135 -10.79 -5.93 -9.73
CA ALA A 135 -9.84 -5.91 -10.83
C ALA A 135 -10.54 -6.30 -12.15
N ARG A 136 -10.24 -5.58 -13.24
CA ARG A 136 -10.87 -5.81 -14.55
C ARG A 136 -10.45 -7.18 -15.06
N GLY A 137 -11.45 -7.97 -15.42
CA GLY A 137 -11.25 -9.33 -15.92
C GLY A 137 -12.24 -10.34 -15.32
N GLY A 138 -13.06 -9.93 -14.35
CA GLY A 138 -14.19 -10.74 -13.82
C GLY A 138 -13.83 -12.03 -13.09
N THR A 139 -12.64 -12.54 -13.32
CA THR A 139 -12.04 -13.71 -12.64
C THR A 139 -10.85 -13.31 -11.77
N GLY A 140 -10.59 -12.00 -11.65
CA GLY A 140 -9.49 -11.46 -10.85
C GLY A 140 -9.70 -11.72 -9.36
N PRO A 141 -8.61 -11.74 -8.56
CA PRO A 141 -8.71 -11.96 -7.14
C PRO A 141 -9.56 -10.88 -6.48
N HIS A 142 -10.47 -11.27 -5.61
CA HIS A 142 -11.16 -10.33 -4.73
C HIS A 142 -10.13 -9.62 -3.85
N LEU A 143 -10.39 -8.35 -3.55
CA LEU A 143 -9.55 -7.58 -2.65
C LEU A 143 -9.57 -8.24 -1.24
N ALA A 144 -8.45 -8.83 -0.86
CA ALA A 144 -8.33 -9.57 0.40
C ALA A 144 -8.09 -8.62 1.59
N ALA A 145 -7.27 -7.57 1.40
CA ALA A 145 -6.94 -6.63 2.47
C ALA A 145 -6.51 -5.26 1.95
N VAL A 146 -6.59 -4.27 2.85
CA VAL A 146 -6.12 -2.90 2.64
C VAL A 146 -5.08 -2.52 3.69
N LEU A 147 -4.01 -1.82 3.27
CA LEU A 147 -2.94 -1.33 4.14
C LEU A 147 -2.86 0.19 4.07
N ALA A 148 -3.01 0.89 5.19
CA ALA A 148 -2.82 2.33 5.29
C ALA A 148 -1.63 2.66 6.20
N LEU A 149 -0.52 3.11 5.61
CA LEU A 149 0.72 3.41 6.31
C LEU A 149 0.83 4.92 6.55
N GLY A 150 0.53 5.37 7.78
CA GLY A 150 0.39 6.77 8.12
C GLY A 150 -0.83 7.38 7.43
N TYR A 151 -2.02 6.98 7.86
CA TYR A 151 -3.27 7.50 7.27
C TYR A 151 -3.40 9.01 7.53
N PRO A 152 -3.55 9.84 6.46
CA PRO A 152 -3.65 11.29 6.63
C PRO A 152 -5.09 11.69 6.97
N LEU A 153 -5.48 11.52 8.24
CA LEU A 153 -6.85 11.73 8.73
C LEU A 153 -7.36 13.15 8.41
N HIS A 154 -6.48 14.14 8.53
CA HIS A 154 -6.74 15.55 8.19
C HIS A 154 -5.43 16.21 7.71
N PRO A 155 -5.47 17.41 7.13
CA PRO A 155 -4.26 18.23 6.94
C PRO A 155 -3.66 18.62 8.30
N PRO A 156 -2.33 18.76 8.43
CA PRO A 156 -1.71 19.19 9.67
C PRO A 156 -2.30 20.50 10.19
N GLY A 157 -2.69 20.52 11.46
CA GLY A 157 -3.29 21.70 12.10
C GLY A 157 -4.72 22.03 11.66
N LYS A 158 -5.40 21.10 10.93
CA LYS A 158 -6.78 21.29 10.46
C LYS A 158 -7.66 20.07 10.77
N PRO A 159 -7.85 19.71 12.04
CA PRO A 159 -8.65 18.55 12.43
C PRO A 159 -10.13 18.66 12.01
N GLU A 160 -10.61 19.89 11.79
CA GLU A 160 -11.97 20.16 11.27
C GLU A 160 -12.16 19.76 9.80
N GLN A 161 -11.11 19.33 9.09
CA GLN A 161 -11.15 18.88 7.70
C GLN A 161 -10.88 17.36 7.60
N PRO A 162 -11.72 16.51 8.20
CA PRO A 162 -11.47 15.07 8.23
C PRO A 162 -11.63 14.45 6.83
N ARG A 163 -10.80 13.46 6.56
CA ARG A 163 -10.78 12.69 5.30
C ARG A 163 -11.38 11.29 5.51
N THR A 164 -12.56 11.22 6.11
CA THR A 164 -13.16 9.98 6.63
C THR A 164 -14.46 9.58 5.94
N ALA A 165 -15.05 10.44 5.11
CA ALA A 165 -16.41 10.24 4.57
C ALA A 165 -16.62 8.90 3.84
N HIS A 166 -15.57 8.32 3.22
CA HIS A 166 -15.64 7.04 2.49
C HIS A 166 -15.39 5.82 3.38
N LEU A 167 -14.75 5.98 4.56
CA LEU A 167 -14.34 4.87 5.43
C LEU A 167 -15.49 3.96 5.87
N PRO A 168 -16.71 4.47 6.18
CA PRO A 168 -17.84 3.63 6.57
C PRO A 168 -18.33 2.65 5.48
N ALA A 169 -17.90 2.83 4.23
CA ALA A 169 -18.23 1.90 3.14
C ALA A 169 -17.27 0.70 3.04
N ILE A 170 -16.14 0.72 3.75
CA ILE A 170 -15.13 -0.35 3.68
C ILE A 170 -15.58 -1.57 4.48
N ARG A 171 -15.66 -2.72 3.80
CA ARG A 171 -15.95 -4.04 4.39
C ARG A 171 -14.73 -4.94 4.44
N THR A 172 -13.75 -4.67 3.57
CA THR A 172 -12.50 -5.41 3.46
C THR A 172 -11.65 -5.20 4.71
N PRO A 173 -10.95 -6.24 5.22
CA PRO A 173 -9.99 -6.09 6.31
C PRO A 173 -9.00 -4.95 6.06
N LEU A 174 -8.83 -4.07 7.04
CA LEU A 174 -7.96 -2.90 6.95
C LEU A 174 -6.93 -2.92 8.08
N LEU A 175 -5.65 -2.85 7.74
CA LEU A 175 -4.58 -2.54 8.68
C LEU A 175 -4.19 -1.07 8.53
N VAL A 176 -4.28 -0.33 9.63
CA VAL A 176 -3.75 1.02 9.76
C VAL A 176 -2.48 0.96 10.62
N VAL A 177 -1.35 1.35 10.07
CA VAL A 177 -0.11 1.56 10.83
C VAL A 177 0.07 3.06 11.00
N GLN A 178 0.10 3.55 12.24
CA GLN A 178 0.11 4.98 12.53
C GLN A 178 1.17 5.36 13.55
N GLY A 179 1.91 6.44 13.27
CA GLY A 179 2.84 7.01 14.25
C GLY A 179 2.09 7.66 15.40
N SER A 180 2.54 7.46 16.65
CA SER A 180 1.87 8.06 17.82
C SER A 180 2.00 9.59 17.87
N ARG A 181 2.91 10.16 17.07
CA ARG A 181 3.17 11.61 16.95
C ARG A 181 2.88 12.12 15.53
N ASP A 182 2.04 11.43 14.78
CA ASP A 182 1.67 11.80 13.42
C ASP A 182 0.78 13.05 13.42
N THR A 183 1.25 14.13 12.82
CA THR A 183 0.53 15.41 12.76
C THR A 183 -0.61 15.42 11.74
N PHE A 184 -0.74 14.40 10.91
CA PHE A 184 -1.87 14.20 10.01
C PHE A 184 -3.01 13.40 10.64
N GLY A 185 -2.88 13.04 11.90
CA GLY A 185 -3.84 12.28 12.70
C GLY A 185 -3.14 11.33 13.65
N THR A 186 -3.35 11.49 14.93
CA THR A 186 -2.84 10.60 15.97
C THR A 186 -3.67 9.32 16.06
N PRO A 187 -3.15 8.24 16.69
CA PRO A 187 -3.96 7.07 16.99
C PRO A 187 -5.24 7.35 17.78
N ASP A 188 -5.20 8.34 18.69
CA ASP A 188 -6.36 8.67 19.52
C ASP A 188 -7.46 9.35 18.70
N GLU A 189 -7.10 10.15 17.70
CA GLU A 189 -8.04 10.73 16.73
C GLU A 189 -8.59 9.65 15.75
N LEU A 190 -7.82 8.62 15.42
CA LEU A 190 -8.25 7.53 14.55
C LEU A 190 -9.18 6.54 15.24
N ARG A 191 -9.00 6.26 16.55
CA ARG A 191 -9.78 5.25 17.29
C ARG A 191 -11.30 5.41 17.15
N PRO A 192 -11.90 6.60 17.38
CA PRO A 192 -13.34 6.76 17.21
C PRO A 192 -13.81 6.58 15.77
N VAL A 193 -12.99 6.93 14.77
CA VAL A 193 -13.29 6.72 13.36
C VAL A 193 -13.31 5.22 13.04
N ILE A 194 -12.30 4.49 13.50
CA ILE A 194 -12.18 3.03 13.31
C ILE A 194 -13.32 2.29 14.00
N ALA A 195 -13.69 2.70 15.22
CA ALA A 195 -14.78 2.08 15.96
C ALA A 195 -16.14 2.18 15.24
N GLY A 196 -16.32 3.18 14.39
CA GLY A 196 -17.51 3.36 13.55
C GLY A 196 -17.49 2.62 12.22
N MET A 197 -16.41 1.90 11.90
CA MET A 197 -16.31 1.16 10.63
C MET A 197 -16.94 -0.22 10.73
N PRO A 198 -17.65 -0.68 9.68
CA PRO A 198 -18.36 -1.96 9.70
C PRO A 198 -17.44 -3.17 9.43
N GLY A 199 -16.33 -2.96 8.73
CA GLY A 199 -15.35 -4.01 8.42
C GLY A 199 -14.33 -4.19 9.55
N PRO A 200 -13.57 -5.30 9.54
CA PRO A 200 -12.52 -5.52 10.54
C PRO A 200 -11.36 -4.55 10.32
N VAL A 201 -11.03 -3.77 11.35
CA VAL A 201 -9.91 -2.83 11.32
C VAL A 201 -8.93 -3.12 12.45
N THR A 202 -7.66 -3.22 12.09
CA THR A 202 -6.55 -3.32 13.04
C THR A 202 -5.76 -2.02 13.02
N LEU A 203 -5.52 -1.43 14.18
CA LEU A 203 -4.66 -0.26 14.35
C LEU A 203 -3.36 -0.69 15.04
N HIS A 204 -2.25 -0.57 14.33
CA HIS A 204 -0.92 -0.72 14.90
C HIS A 204 -0.27 0.64 15.12
N VAL A 205 0.21 0.90 16.34
CA VAL A 205 0.82 2.18 16.72
C VAL A 205 2.34 2.05 16.72
N VAL A 206 3.01 2.88 15.93
CA VAL A 206 4.47 3.06 16.00
C VAL A 206 4.75 4.10 17.09
N ASN A 207 5.10 3.63 18.28
CA ASN A 207 5.35 4.48 19.44
C ASN A 207 6.49 5.47 19.19
N GLY A 208 6.26 6.75 19.46
CA GLY A 208 7.20 7.84 19.18
C GLY A 208 7.38 8.19 17.71
N GLY A 209 6.72 7.45 16.79
CA GLY A 209 6.82 7.65 15.34
C GLY A 209 6.05 8.90 14.89
N ASP A 210 6.64 9.64 13.98
CA ASP A 210 5.97 10.71 13.22
C ASP A 210 5.23 10.17 11.98
N HIS A 211 4.79 11.07 11.10
CA HIS A 211 4.14 10.70 9.83
C HIS A 211 5.02 9.80 8.94
N SER A 212 6.34 9.89 9.04
CA SER A 212 7.31 9.08 8.28
C SER A 212 7.79 7.85 9.05
N PHE A 213 7.20 7.57 10.22
CA PHE A 213 7.62 6.55 11.19
C PHE A 213 9.04 6.79 11.75
N ALA A 214 9.53 8.02 11.69
CA ALA A 214 10.79 8.36 12.34
C ALA A 214 10.57 8.40 13.86
N VAL A 215 11.37 7.63 14.58
CA VAL A 215 11.40 7.57 16.05
C VAL A 215 12.73 8.15 16.53
N ALA A 216 12.67 9.10 17.48
CA ALA A 216 13.87 9.72 18.01
C ALA A 216 14.85 8.68 18.57
N ARG A 217 16.14 8.82 18.23
CA ARG A 217 17.24 7.95 18.66
C ARG A 217 17.13 6.47 18.24
N THR A 218 16.20 6.15 17.32
CA THR A 218 16.05 4.80 16.80
C THR A 218 16.44 4.78 15.32
N PRO A 219 17.33 3.87 14.88
CA PRO A 219 17.65 3.74 13.46
C PRO A 219 16.39 3.47 12.63
N ARG A 220 16.23 4.23 11.56
CA ARG A 220 15.05 4.13 10.68
C ARG A 220 14.84 2.73 10.14
N ASP A 221 15.91 2.04 9.78
CA ASP A 221 15.84 0.68 9.22
C ASP A 221 15.23 -0.33 10.20
N GLY A 222 15.53 -0.23 11.48
CA GLY A 222 14.94 -1.08 12.51
C GLY A 222 13.43 -0.83 12.68
N VAL A 223 13.01 0.45 12.60
CA VAL A 223 11.57 0.78 12.65
C VAL A 223 10.84 0.24 11.44
N LEU A 224 11.40 0.42 10.23
CA LEU A 224 10.78 -0.08 9.00
C LEU A 224 10.76 -1.60 8.95
N ASP A 225 11.77 -2.26 9.50
CA ASP A 225 11.80 -3.72 9.60
C ASP A 225 10.70 -4.23 10.55
N THR A 226 10.52 -3.58 11.69
CA THR A 226 9.41 -3.86 12.63
C THR A 226 8.05 -3.67 11.95
N VAL A 227 7.84 -2.56 11.24
CA VAL A 227 6.60 -2.29 10.50
C VAL A 227 6.34 -3.37 9.44
N ALA A 228 7.35 -3.78 8.68
CA ALA A 228 7.21 -4.86 7.70
C ALA A 228 6.86 -6.20 8.36
N GLY A 229 7.45 -6.50 9.53
CA GLY A 229 7.12 -7.67 10.33
C GLY A 229 5.67 -7.66 10.82
N VAL A 230 5.18 -6.51 11.28
CA VAL A 230 3.78 -6.33 11.70
C VAL A 230 2.83 -6.56 10.53
N ILE A 231 3.12 -6.01 9.35
CA ILE A 231 2.30 -6.19 8.16
C ILE A 231 2.24 -7.67 7.78
N ALA A 232 3.39 -8.34 7.67
CA ALA A 232 3.45 -9.75 7.30
C ALA A 232 2.71 -10.63 8.32
N GLY A 233 2.97 -10.44 9.61
CA GLY A 233 2.28 -11.19 10.67
C GLY A 233 0.77 -10.96 10.69
N TRP A 234 0.31 -9.73 10.42
CA TRP A 234 -1.12 -9.44 10.31
C TRP A 234 -1.76 -10.12 9.09
N VAL A 235 -1.09 -10.08 7.93
CA VAL A 235 -1.54 -10.76 6.71
C VAL A 235 -1.63 -12.28 6.94
N ASP A 236 -0.67 -12.88 7.64
CA ASP A 236 -0.69 -14.31 7.97
C ASP A 236 -1.83 -14.67 8.93
N SER A 237 -2.00 -13.89 10.01
CA SER A 237 -2.99 -14.18 11.06
C SER A 237 -4.43 -13.92 10.64
N SER A 238 -4.65 -12.96 9.74
CA SER A 238 -5.97 -12.60 9.23
C SER A 238 -6.43 -13.52 8.10
N ASN A 239 -5.63 -14.49 7.72
CA ASN A 239 -5.90 -15.42 6.60
C ASN A 239 -6.26 -14.68 5.29
N VAL A 240 -5.61 -13.55 5.05
CA VAL A 240 -5.77 -12.67 3.88
C VAL A 240 -4.60 -12.78 2.92
#